data_6fbd698819a7bbde5cc0edacbfc5bd91
#
_entry.id   6fbd698819a7bbde5cc0edacbfc5bd91
#
_cell.length_a   1.000
_cell.length_b   1.000
_cell.length_c   1.000
_cell.angle_alpha   90.00
_cell.angle_beta   90.00
_cell.angle_gamma   90.00
#
_symmetry.space_group_name_H-M   'P 1'
#
loop_
_entity.id
_entity.type
_entity.pdbx_description
1 polymer ?
#
loop_
_entity_poly.entity_id
_entity_poly.type
_entity_poly.pdbx_seq_one_letter_code
_entity_poly.pdbx_strand_id
1 'polypeptide(L)'
;KKVWTALIESKIGSAELSSEQIEEYLMLARVHKIDALITISNQFAITPTHHPIKISKSKTRSVELYHFSWLALKSQAILLMSERGIDDSEQGYILSELVRYLEHDSSGLTSFSRMPSIWKDLCLAVQNRTKLTRNSEVVLEGVAGWNQLIRQLSLDLSIALGQPVDISLSRERGKDSNANLVEDCSMLADQSSLKAEFFIPNAAAKIKLTADLMR
;
A
#
# COMPACT_ATOMS: atom_id res chain seq x y z
N LYS A 1 13.41 -25.60 16.59
CA LYS A 1 12.96 -24.68 15.52
C LYS A 1 13.10 -23.26 16.02
N LYS A 2 13.74 -22.36 15.26
CA LYS A 2 13.75 -20.94 15.58
C LYS A 2 12.30 -20.42 15.40
N VAL A 3 11.75 -19.79 16.43
CA VAL A 3 10.44 -19.12 16.37
C VAL A 3 10.67 -17.74 15.76
N TRP A 4 9.96 -17.40 14.71
CA TRP A 4 9.97 -16.06 14.15
C TRP A 4 9.13 -15.12 15.02
N THR A 5 9.67 -13.95 15.32
CA THR A 5 9.06 -12.99 16.25
C THR A 5 9.00 -11.60 15.63
N ALA A 6 7.96 -10.85 15.97
CA ALA A 6 7.82 -9.46 15.51
C ALA A 6 7.34 -8.54 16.63
N LEU A 7 7.79 -7.29 16.62
CA LEU A 7 7.13 -6.18 17.30
C LEU A 7 6.02 -5.65 16.40
N ILE A 8 4.91 -5.23 16.99
CA ILE A 8 3.80 -4.60 16.27
C ILE A 8 3.53 -3.23 16.88
N GLU A 9 3.54 -2.20 16.04
CA GLU A 9 3.09 -0.86 16.38
C GLU A 9 1.88 -0.50 15.55
N SER A 10 0.81 -0.03 16.20
CA SER A 10 -0.42 0.35 15.50
C SER A 10 -0.84 1.78 15.82
N LYS A 11 -1.28 2.50 14.82
CA LYS A 11 -1.88 3.83 14.91
C LYS A 11 -3.26 3.80 14.28
N ILE A 12 -4.21 4.51 14.88
CA ILE A 12 -5.59 4.61 14.38
C ILE A 12 -6.03 6.09 14.32
N GLY A 13 -7.07 6.37 13.57
CA GLY A 13 -7.56 7.73 13.39
C GLY A 13 -6.57 8.59 12.62
N SER A 14 -6.30 9.79 13.11
CA SER A 14 -5.34 10.74 12.53
C SER A 14 -3.91 10.58 13.05
N ALA A 15 -3.65 9.59 13.89
CA ALA A 15 -2.30 9.37 14.42
C ALA A 15 -1.38 8.79 13.33
N GLU A 16 -0.21 9.41 13.16
CA GLU A 16 0.78 9.02 12.15
C GLU A 16 1.99 8.34 12.80
N LEU A 17 2.67 7.53 12.00
CA LEU A 17 3.96 6.96 12.34
C LEU A 17 5.03 8.04 12.17
N SER A 18 6.02 8.08 13.07
CA SER A 18 7.18 8.97 12.93
C SER A 18 8.47 8.16 12.70
N SER A 19 9.44 8.78 12.03
CA SER A 19 10.74 8.17 11.77
C SER A 19 11.49 7.85 13.06
N GLU A 20 11.43 8.75 14.04
CA GLU A 20 12.08 8.63 15.34
C GLU A 20 11.56 7.39 16.07
N GLN A 21 10.24 7.26 16.18
CA GLN A 21 9.60 6.12 16.84
C GLN A 21 9.93 4.79 16.17
N ILE A 22 9.89 4.74 14.82
CA ILE A 22 10.25 3.54 14.07
C ILE A 22 11.71 3.15 14.30
N GLU A 23 12.60 4.13 14.32
CA GLU A 23 14.03 3.89 14.57
C GLU A 23 14.31 3.36 15.98
N GLU A 24 13.61 3.89 16.98
CA GLU A 24 13.68 3.39 18.37
C GLU A 24 13.21 1.94 18.46
N TYR A 25 12.09 1.59 17.81
CA TYR A 25 11.59 0.21 17.79
C TYR A 25 12.50 -0.74 17.01
N LEU A 26 13.11 -0.30 15.92
CA LEU A 26 14.11 -1.10 15.20
C LEU A 26 15.36 -1.35 16.08
N MET A 27 15.77 -0.37 16.86
CA MET A 27 16.88 -0.55 17.83
C MET A 27 16.49 -1.54 18.93
N LEU A 28 15.29 -1.40 19.50
CA LEU A 28 14.76 -2.32 20.50
C LEU A 28 14.67 -3.76 19.96
N ALA A 29 14.11 -3.93 18.77
CA ALA A 29 14.00 -5.22 18.10
C ALA A 29 15.38 -5.87 17.88
N ARG A 30 16.38 -5.08 17.49
CA ARG A 30 17.76 -5.56 17.33
C ARG A 30 18.37 -6.05 18.64
N VAL A 31 18.21 -5.29 19.74
CA VAL A 31 18.73 -5.66 21.07
C VAL A 31 18.11 -6.97 21.55
N HIS A 32 16.81 -7.15 21.32
CA HIS A 32 16.07 -8.33 21.75
C HIS A 32 16.06 -9.48 20.73
N LYS A 33 16.81 -9.34 19.62
CA LYS A 33 16.90 -10.35 18.54
C LYS A 33 15.54 -10.72 17.94
N ILE A 34 14.66 -9.73 17.84
CA ILE A 34 13.36 -9.83 17.20
C ILE A 34 13.56 -9.73 15.67
N ASP A 35 12.87 -10.57 14.91
CA ASP A 35 13.11 -10.74 13.48
C ASP A 35 12.52 -9.58 12.65
N ALA A 36 11.38 -9.01 13.08
CA ALA A 36 10.69 -7.97 12.31
C ALA A 36 10.03 -6.90 13.19
N LEU A 37 9.84 -5.72 12.61
CA LEU A 37 8.92 -4.68 13.05
C LEU A 37 7.77 -4.58 12.04
N ILE A 38 6.54 -4.75 12.50
CA ILE A 38 5.34 -4.58 11.71
C ILE A 38 4.63 -3.32 12.19
N THR A 39 4.34 -2.41 11.29
CA THR A 39 3.54 -1.23 11.58
C THR A 39 2.19 -1.32 10.93
N ILE A 40 1.16 -0.79 11.60
CA ILE A 40 -0.21 -0.75 11.09
C ILE A 40 -0.74 0.67 11.28
N SER A 41 -1.19 1.32 10.20
CA SER A 41 -1.81 2.64 10.30
C SER A 41 -2.75 2.93 9.13
N ASN A 42 -3.35 4.13 9.12
CA ASN A 42 -4.12 4.62 7.96
C ASN A 42 -3.22 5.12 6.82
N GLN A 43 -1.89 5.20 7.04
CA GLN A 43 -0.96 5.62 5.99
C GLN A 43 -0.89 4.56 4.88
N PHE A 44 -0.69 5.05 3.66
CA PHE A 44 -0.73 4.23 2.47
C PHE A 44 0.59 3.47 2.23
N ALA A 45 0.47 2.22 1.79
CA ALA A 45 1.56 1.42 1.22
C ALA A 45 1.04 0.53 0.08
N ILE A 46 1.78 0.46 -1.03
CA ILE A 46 1.42 -0.38 -2.18
C ILE A 46 1.53 -1.86 -1.80
N THR A 47 2.62 -2.22 -1.13
CA THR A 47 2.90 -3.57 -0.65
C THR A 47 3.40 -3.50 0.80
N PRO A 48 3.33 -4.59 1.57
CA PRO A 48 3.83 -4.58 2.95
C PRO A 48 5.31 -4.20 3.11
N THR A 49 6.12 -4.36 2.08
CA THR A 49 7.54 -4.00 2.07
C THR A 49 7.81 -2.52 1.74
N HIS A 50 6.77 -1.79 1.32
CA HIS A 50 6.85 -0.35 1.03
C HIS A 50 6.39 0.45 2.24
N HIS A 51 7.33 0.74 3.13
CA HIS A 51 7.01 1.50 4.34
C HIS A 51 6.73 2.97 4.00
N PRO A 52 5.65 3.59 4.54
CA PRO A 52 5.30 4.99 4.24
C PRO A 52 6.34 5.99 4.75
N ILE A 53 7.07 5.62 5.82
CA ILE A 53 8.16 6.44 6.37
C ILE A 53 9.49 5.98 5.79
N LYS A 54 10.29 6.93 5.33
CA LYS A 54 11.64 6.65 4.82
C LYS A 54 12.59 6.33 5.96
N ILE A 55 13.02 5.09 6.03
CA ILE A 55 14.01 4.61 6.99
C ILE A 55 15.29 4.21 6.25
N SER A 56 16.44 4.56 6.82
CA SER A 56 17.72 4.19 6.22
C SER A 56 17.89 2.66 6.15
N LYS A 57 18.32 2.16 4.97
CA LYS A 57 18.57 0.72 4.75
C LYS A 57 19.59 0.13 5.76
N SER A 58 20.47 0.96 6.33
CA SER A 58 21.39 0.52 7.37
C SER A 58 20.67 0.09 8.65
N LYS A 59 19.51 0.71 8.96
CA LYS A 59 18.74 0.44 10.18
C LYS A 59 17.85 -0.81 10.05
N THR A 60 17.52 -1.21 8.82
CA THR A 60 16.68 -2.39 8.53
C THR A 60 17.48 -3.64 8.14
N ARG A 61 18.82 -3.64 8.30
CA ARG A 61 19.70 -4.75 7.88
C ARG A 61 19.43 -6.07 8.62
N SER A 62 19.12 -5.98 9.91
CA SER A 62 18.98 -7.13 10.82
C SER A 62 17.56 -7.33 11.33
N VAL A 63 16.67 -6.40 11.05
CA VAL A 63 15.25 -6.44 11.43
C VAL A 63 14.45 -6.08 10.19
N GLU A 64 13.57 -6.97 9.77
CA GLU A 64 12.69 -6.71 8.65
C GLU A 64 11.65 -5.64 9.04
N LEU A 65 11.30 -4.76 8.12
CA LEU A 65 10.32 -3.70 8.35
C LEU A 65 9.16 -3.86 7.38
N TYR A 66 7.95 -4.02 7.94
CA TYR A 66 6.72 -4.16 7.18
C TYR A 66 5.69 -3.12 7.59
N HIS A 67 4.84 -2.75 6.65
CA HIS A 67 3.69 -1.89 6.90
C HIS A 67 2.43 -2.46 6.29
N PHE A 68 1.34 -2.48 7.07
CA PHE A 68 0.00 -2.79 6.60
C PHE A 68 -0.92 -1.59 6.85
N SER A 69 -1.67 -1.18 5.83
CA SER A 69 -2.75 -0.24 6.06
C SER A 69 -3.95 -0.94 6.70
N TRP A 70 -4.69 -0.24 7.56
CA TRP A 70 -5.95 -0.77 8.11
C TRP A 70 -6.93 -1.18 7.01
N LEU A 71 -6.92 -0.48 5.86
CA LEU A 71 -7.72 -0.85 4.70
C LEU A 71 -7.37 -2.24 4.15
N ALA A 72 -6.07 -2.56 4.07
CA ALA A 72 -5.62 -3.87 3.63
C ALA A 72 -6.01 -4.96 4.63
N LEU A 73 -5.90 -4.71 5.94
CA LEU A 73 -6.32 -5.67 6.97
C LEU A 73 -7.84 -5.88 6.97
N LYS A 74 -8.63 -4.81 6.79
CA LYS A 74 -10.08 -4.91 6.61
C LYS A 74 -10.43 -5.82 5.44
N SER A 75 -9.79 -5.62 4.28
CA SER A 75 -10.05 -6.44 3.09
C SER A 75 -9.70 -7.91 3.33
N GLN A 76 -8.57 -8.19 4.02
CA GLN A 76 -8.20 -9.56 4.38
C GLN A 76 -9.19 -10.19 5.38
N ALA A 77 -9.68 -9.43 6.36
CA ALA A 77 -10.70 -9.91 7.30
C ALA A 77 -12.00 -10.29 6.56
N ILE A 78 -12.47 -9.45 5.63
CA ILE A 78 -13.64 -9.73 4.79
C ILE A 78 -13.43 -11.01 3.96
N LEU A 79 -12.27 -11.17 3.32
CA LEU A 79 -11.94 -12.36 2.53
C LEU A 79 -11.93 -13.63 3.41
N LEU A 80 -11.30 -13.58 4.58
CA LEU A 80 -11.28 -14.72 5.50
C LEU A 80 -12.67 -15.14 5.94
N MET A 81 -13.56 -14.18 6.18
CA MET A 81 -14.95 -14.48 6.55
C MET A 81 -15.75 -15.05 5.39
N SER A 82 -15.44 -14.68 4.13
CA SER A 82 -16.19 -15.12 2.95
C SER A 82 -15.75 -16.47 2.38
N GLU A 83 -14.42 -16.73 2.32
CA GLU A 83 -13.88 -17.87 1.56
C GLU A 83 -13.85 -19.20 2.32
N ARG A 84 -13.66 -19.21 3.63
CA ARG A 84 -13.31 -20.43 4.36
C ARG A 84 -14.29 -20.89 5.39
N GLY A 85 -15.34 -20.08 5.66
CA GLY A 85 -16.13 -20.31 6.87
C GLY A 85 -15.19 -20.40 8.07
N ILE A 86 -15.23 -19.48 8.97
CA ILE A 86 -14.34 -19.53 10.14
C ILE A 86 -14.91 -20.59 11.07
N ASP A 87 -14.18 -21.71 11.22
CA ASP A 87 -14.60 -22.82 12.08
C ASP A 87 -14.68 -22.39 13.56
N ASP A 88 -13.86 -21.42 13.96
CA ASP A 88 -13.84 -20.83 15.28
C ASP A 88 -14.80 -19.63 15.38
N SER A 89 -15.87 -19.80 16.13
CA SER A 89 -16.90 -18.76 16.32
C SER A 89 -16.35 -17.50 16.99
N GLU A 90 -15.37 -17.62 17.90
CA GLU A 90 -14.73 -16.48 18.56
C GLU A 90 -13.90 -15.68 17.57
N GLN A 91 -13.12 -16.35 16.72
CA GLN A 91 -12.38 -15.71 15.66
C GLN A 91 -13.29 -14.98 14.67
N GLY A 92 -14.40 -15.63 14.28
CA GLY A 92 -15.41 -15.03 13.40
C GLY A 92 -16.01 -13.76 14.01
N TYR A 93 -16.35 -13.81 15.29
CA TYR A 93 -16.86 -12.66 16.01
C TYR A 93 -15.84 -11.51 16.08
N ILE A 94 -14.59 -11.80 16.45
CA ILE A 94 -13.52 -10.78 16.51
C ILE A 94 -13.30 -10.11 15.15
N LEU A 95 -13.26 -10.89 14.07
CA LEU A 95 -13.09 -10.34 12.71
C LEU A 95 -14.29 -9.47 12.29
N SER A 96 -15.52 -9.89 12.62
CA SER A 96 -16.71 -9.09 12.31
C SER A 96 -16.73 -7.77 13.07
N GLU A 97 -16.35 -7.76 14.35
CA GLU A 97 -16.24 -6.55 15.14
C GLU A 97 -15.11 -5.64 14.66
N LEU A 98 -13.97 -6.20 14.22
CA LEU A 98 -12.90 -5.44 13.61
C LEU A 98 -13.38 -4.75 12.33
N VAL A 99 -14.05 -5.45 11.42
CA VAL A 99 -14.59 -4.87 10.18
C VAL A 99 -15.60 -3.77 10.52
N ARG A 100 -16.53 -4.03 11.44
CA ARG A 100 -17.53 -3.05 11.88
C ARG A 100 -16.87 -1.78 12.46
N TYR A 101 -15.84 -1.93 13.28
CA TYR A 101 -15.10 -0.81 13.84
C TYR A 101 -14.37 -0.01 12.74
N LEU A 102 -13.73 -0.69 11.79
CA LEU A 102 -13.01 -0.04 10.69
C LEU A 102 -13.95 0.64 9.68
N GLU A 103 -15.23 0.28 9.65
CA GLU A 103 -16.28 0.96 8.87
C GLU A 103 -16.87 2.18 9.57
N HIS A 104 -16.66 2.31 10.86
CA HIS A 104 -17.14 3.44 11.61
C HIS A 104 -16.25 4.67 11.42
N ASP A 105 -16.85 5.86 11.32
CA ASP A 105 -16.13 7.13 11.08
C ASP A 105 -15.00 7.40 12.09
N SER A 106 -15.15 6.95 13.35
CA SER A 106 -14.13 7.12 14.38
C SER A 106 -12.81 6.37 14.11
N SER A 107 -12.82 5.38 13.22
CA SER A 107 -11.59 4.69 12.80
C SER A 107 -10.65 5.61 12.01
N GLY A 108 -11.18 6.67 11.42
CA GLY A 108 -10.46 7.55 10.49
C GLY A 108 -10.03 6.84 9.19
N LEU A 109 -10.56 5.64 8.94
CA LEU A 109 -10.28 4.92 7.71
C LEU A 109 -11.05 5.55 6.54
N THR A 110 -10.31 6.11 5.60
CA THR A 110 -10.89 6.65 4.37
C THR A 110 -10.49 5.80 3.18
N SER A 111 -11.47 5.41 2.37
CA SER A 111 -11.19 4.81 1.07
C SER A 111 -10.75 5.89 0.07
N PHE A 112 -9.93 5.50 -0.90
CA PHE A 112 -9.57 6.39 -2.00
C PHE A 112 -10.81 6.61 -2.89
N SER A 113 -11.37 7.81 -2.85
CA SER A 113 -12.63 8.13 -3.55
C SER A 113 -12.42 9.01 -4.78
N ARG A 114 -11.29 9.73 -4.86
CA ARG A 114 -10.97 10.62 -5.98
C ARG A 114 -9.47 10.87 -6.09
N MET A 115 -9.02 11.16 -7.31
CA MET A 115 -7.65 11.61 -7.55
C MET A 115 -7.38 12.94 -6.82
N PRO A 116 -6.14 13.17 -6.34
CA PRO A 116 -5.77 14.44 -5.72
C PRO A 116 -5.94 15.60 -6.71
N SER A 117 -6.12 16.82 -6.21
CA SER A 117 -6.35 18.01 -7.04
C SER A 117 -5.24 18.24 -8.08
N ILE A 118 -4.01 17.94 -7.73
CA ILE A 118 -2.83 18.03 -8.60
C ILE A 118 -2.97 17.21 -9.89
N TRP A 119 -3.81 16.16 -9.90
CA TRP A 119 -4.07 15.36 -11.10
C TRP A 119 -4.65 16.18 -12.24
N LYS A 120 -5.49 17.18 -11.92
CA LYS A 120 -6.01 18.12 -12.92
C LYS A 120 -4.88 18.94 -13.55
N ASP A 121 -3.95 19.43 -12.75
CA ASP A 121 -2.82 20.24 -13.22
C ASP A 121 -1.88 19.37 -14.07
N LEU A 122 -1.69 18.12 -13.71
CA LEU A 122 -0.94 17.13 -14.50
C LEU A 122 -1.58 16.92 -15.88
N CYS A 123 -2.90 16.70 -15.94
CA CYS A 123 -3.62 16.54 -17.20
C CYS A 123 -3.53 17.79 -18.07
N LEU A 124 -3.68 18.99 -17.47
CA LEU A 124 -3.53 20.26 -18.19
C LEU A 124 -2.11 20.45 -18.73
N ALA A 125 -1.09 20.11 -17.96
CA ALA A 125 0.30 20.18 -18.40
C ALA A 125 0.55 19.28 -19.62
N VAL A 126 0.03 18.04 -19.60
CA VAL A 126 0.13 17.12 -20.75
C VAL A 126 -0.61 17.64 -21.97
N GLN A 127 -1.85 18.10 -21.81
CA GLN A 127 -2.66 18.67 -22.90
C GLN A 127 -1.99 19.88 -23.55
N ASN A 128 -1.37 20.72 -22.74
CA ASN A 128 -0.60 21.89 -23.21
C ASN A 128 0.81 21.53 -23.73
N ARG A 129 1.15 20.24 -23.81
CA ARG A 129 2.47 19.74 -24.22
C ARG A 129 3.63 20.33 -23.38
N THR A 130 3.36 20.65 -22.13
CA THR A 130 4.38 21.11 -21.18
C THR A 130 5.29 19.93 -20.85
N LYS A 131 6.62 20.15 -20.96
CA LYS A 131 7.60 19.11 -20.62
C LYS A 131 7.50 18.77 -19.12
N LEU A 132 7.11 17.55 -18.82
CA LEU A 132 7.11 17.03 -17.46
C LEU A 132 8.53 16.67 -17.00
N THR A 133 8.84 16.96 -15.75
CA THR A 133 10.11 16.60 -15.12
C THR A 133 9.86 15.57 -14.04
N ARG A 134 10.62 14.46 -14.04
CA ARG A 134 10.46 13.32 -13.11
C ARG A 134 10.40 13.69 -11.64
N ASN A 135 11.12 14.77 -11.25
CA ASN A 135 11.22 15.21 -9.86
C ASN A 135 10.32 16.40 -9.55
N SER A 136 9.47 16.84 -10.48
CA SER A 136 8.52 17.92 -10.21
C SER A 136 7.43 17.44 -9.25
N GLU A 137 6.96 18.34 -8.38
CA GLU A 137 5.89 18.08 -7.42
C GLU A 137 4.65 17.50 -8.10
N VAL A 138 4.24 18.06 -9.24
CA VAL A 138 3.10 17.61 -10.04
C VAL A 138 3.23 16.14 -10.45
N VAL A 139 4.43 15.71 -10.86
CA VAL A 139 4.68 14.31 -11.25
C VAL A 139 4.72 13.41 -10.01
N LEU A 140 5.41 13.82 -8.96
CA LEU A 140 5.52 13.02 -7.72
C LEU A 140 4.16 12.80 -7.06
N GLU A 141 3.38 13.86 -6.88
CA GLU A 141 2.04 13.75 -6.27
C GLU A 141 1.04 13.06 -7.19
N GLY A 142 1.13 13.28 -8.51
CA GLY A 142 0.32 12.55 -9.49
C GLY A 142 0.57 11.05 -9.43
N VAL A 143 1.82 10.61 -9.39
CA VAL A 143 2.18 9.19 -9.22
C VAL A 143 1.77 8.65 -7.85
N ALA A 144 1.89 9.45 -6.78
CA ALA A 144 1.41 9.03 -5.47
C ALA A 144 -0.11 8.76 -5.48
N GLY A 145 -0.90 9.65 -6.09
CA GLY A 145 -2.35 9.46 -6.27
C GLY A 145 -2.68 8.24 -7.13
N TRP A 146 -1.94 8.00 -8.20
CA TRP A 146 -2.07 6.80 -9.02
C TRP A 146 -1.81 5.53 -8.22
N ASN A 147 -0.76 5.50 -7.43
CA ASN A 147 -0.41 4.35 -6.60
C ASN A 147 -1.48 4.06 -5.54
N GLN A 148 -2.11 5.10 -4.97
CA GLN A 148 -3.25 4.94 -4.08
C GLN A 148 -4.47 4.33 -4.82
N LEU A 149 -4.78 4.83 -6.02
CA LEU A 149 -5.86 4.30 -6.85
C LEU A 149 -5.68 2.81 -7.16
N ILE A 150 -4.50 2.41 -7.66
CA ILE A 150 -4.27 1.02 -8.03
C ILE A 150 -4.29 0.09 -6.81
N ARG A 151 -3.86 0.56 -5.64
CA ARG A 151 -3.97 -0.22 -4.40
C ARG A 151 -5.42 -0.37 -3.96
N GLN A 152 -6.21 0.71 -4.00
CA GLN A 152 -7.65 0.65 -3.72
C GLN A 152 -8.34 -0.35 -4.65
N LEU A 153 -8.08 -0.25 -5.96
CA LEU A 153 -8.64 -1.19 -6.95
C LEU A 153 -8.26 -2.65 -6.67
N SER A 154 -7.01 -2.91 -6.28
CA SER A 154 -6.57 -4.26 -5.89
C SER A 154 -7.40 -4.80 -4.72
N LEU A 155 -7.66 -3.99 -3.70
CA LEU A 155 -8.44 -4.38 -2.53
C LEU A 155 -9.93 -4.56 -2.86
N ASP A 156 -10.51 -3.65 -3.63
CA ASP A 156 -11.93 -3.72 -4.05
C ASP A 156 -12.18 -4.93 -4.95
N LEU A 157 -11.27 -5.20 -5.91
CA LEU A 157 -11.33 -6.39 -6.74
C LEU A 157 -11.19 -7.67 -5.92
N SER A 158 -10.32 -7.67 -4.89
CA SER A 158 -10.18 -8.82 -4.00
C SER A 158 -11.49 -9.14 -3.29
N ILE A 159 -12.15 -8.13 -2.74
CA ILE A 159 -13.46 -8.29 -2.08
C ILE A 159 -14.51 -8.75 -3.08
N ALA A 160 -14.60 -8.12 -4.25
CA ALA A 160 -15.61 -8.43 -5.26
C ALA A 160 -15.47 -9.85 -5.84
N LEU A 161 -14.24 -10.35 -5.96
CA LEU A 161 -13.96 -11.67 -6.51
C LEU A 161 -13.88 -12.77 -5.43
N GLY A 162 -13.90 -12.40 -4.14
CA GLY A 162 -13.73 -13.33 -3.03
C GLY A 162 -12.36 -14.01 -3.00
N GLN A 163 -11.33 -13.44 -3.62
CA GLN A 163 -9.97 -13.99 -3.65
C GLN A 163 -8.93 -12.87 -3.75
N PRO A 164 -7.69 -13.08 -3.28
CA PRO A 164 -6.64 -12.06 -3.35
C PRO A 164 -6.37 -11.60 -4.79
N VAL A 165 -6.32 -10.30 -5.00
CA VAL A 165 -5.88 -9.66 -6.24
C VAL A 165 -4.67 -8.80 -5.95
N ASP A 166 -3.50 -9.20 -6.45
CA ASP A 166 -2.25 -8.54 -6.14
C ASP A 166 -1.81 -7.60 -7.26
N ILE A 167 -1.20 -6.47 -6.88
CA ILE A 167 -0.51 -5.61 -7.83
C ILE A 167 0.76 -6.33 -8.29
N SER A 168 0.86 -6.58 -9.60
CA SER A 168 2.01 -7.27 -10.19
C SER A 168 3.16 -6.29 -10.38
N LEU A 169 4.13 -6.34 -9.48
CA LEU A 169 5.37 -5.57 -9.55
C LEU A 169 6.55 -6.49 -9.95
N SER A 170 7.56 -5.92 -10.61
CA SER A 170 8.84 -6.60 -10.78
C SER A 170 9.48 -6.87 -9.42
N ARG A 171 10.42 -7.83 -9.36
CA ARG A 171 11.09 -8.19 -8.10
C ARG A 171 11.79 -6.99 -7.45
N GLU A 172 12.34 -6.10 -8.24
CA GLU A 172 13.02 -4.90 -7.78
C GLU A 172 12.02 -3.88 -7.23
N ARG A 173 10.98 -3.57 -8.01
CA ARG A 173 9.90 -2.65 -7.60
C ARG A 173 9.17 -3.13 -6.34
N GLY A 174 8.93 -4.43 -6.20
CA GLY A 174 8.28 -5.00 -5.03
C GLY A 174 9.10 -4.91 -3.74
N LYS A 175 10.44 -4.80 -3.85
CA LYS A 175 11.34 -4.69 -2.69
C LYS A 175 11.74 -3.27 -2.32
N ASP A 176 11.61 -2.33 -3.23
CA ASP A 176 12.07 -0.95 -3.04
C ASP A 176 10.99 0.02 -3.54
N SER A 177 10.34 0.69 -2.60
CA SER A 177 9.32 1.71 -2.92
C SER A 177 9.88 2.86 -3.74
N ASN A 178 11.16 3.21 -3.53
CA ASN A 178 11.80 4.27 -4.30
C ASN A 178 12.03 3.85 -5.76
N ALA A 179 12.43 2.59 -6.01
CA ALA A 179 12.55 2.06 -7.37
C ALA A 179 11.19 2.08 -8.09
N ASN A 180 10.11 1.71 -7.38
CA ASN A 180 8.76 1.80 -7.91
C ASN A 180 8.38 3.23 -8.28
N LEU A 181 8.59 4.18 -7.38
CA LEU A 181 8.28 5.60 -7.59
C LEU A 181 9.08 6.18 -8.77
N VAL A 182 10.39 5.93 -8.83
CA VAL A 182 11.27 6.44 -9.90
C VAL A 182 10.84 5.93 -11.27
N GLU A 183 10.47 4.65 -11.38
CA GLU A 183 10.01 4.07 -12.65
C GLU A 183 8.69 4.68 -13.11
N ASP A 184 7.70 4.80 -12.20
CA ASP A 184 6.40 5.40 -12.53
C ASP A 184 6.53 6.88 -12.89
N CYS A 185 7.36 7.65 -12.15
CA CYS A 185 7.65 9.05 -12.49
C CYS A 185 8.35 9.19 -13.84
N SER A 186 9.23 8.25 -14.18
CA SER A 186 9.89 8.23 -15.49
C SER A 186 8.90 7.93 -16.60
N MET A 187 8.05 6.93 -16.41
CA MET A 187 7.02 6.56 -17.38
C MET A 187 6.06 7.73 -17.63
N LEU A 188 5.61 8.39 -16.57
CA LEU A 188 4.74 9.56 -16.67
C LEU A 188 5.41 10.71 -17.41
N ALA A 189 6.66 11.05 -17.07
CA ALA A 189 7.38 12.16 -17.69
C ALA A 189 7.73 11.90 -19.16
N ASP A 190 8.10 10.67 -19.52
CA ASP A 190 8.57 10.32 -20.85
C ASP A 190 7.44 9.92 -21.80
N GLN A 191 6.35 9.32 -21.29
CA GLN A 191 5.28 8.74 -22.10
C GLN A 191 3.89 9.35 -21.83
N SER A 192 3.76 10.27 -20.87
CA SER A 192 2.48 10.84 -20.42
C SER A 192 1.43 9.76 -20.09
N SER A 193 1.88 8.64 -19.62
CA SER A 193 1.04 7.48 -19.28
C SER A 193 1.52 6.78 -18.02
N LEU A 194 0.59 6.11 -17.34
CA LEU A 194 0.87 5.23 -16.20
C LEU A 194 0.22 3.87 -16.43
N LYS A 195 0.88 2.81 -15.95
CA LYS A 195 0.42 1.43 -16.17
C LYS A 195 0.46 0.65 -14.87
N ALA A 196 -0.54 -0.20 -14.68
CA ALA A 196 -0.56 -1.18 -13.60
C ALA A 196 -1.03 -2.53 -14.13
N GLU A 197 -0.55 -3.61 -13.52
CA GLU A 197 -1.00 -4.96 -13.77
C GLU A 197 -1.50 -5.58 -12.47
N PHE A 198 -2.63 -6.29 -12.55
CA PHE A 198 -3.17 -7.04 -11.43
C PHE A 198 -3.08 -8.53 -11.72
N PHE A 199 -2.57 -9.27 -10.77
CA PHE A 199 -2.54 -10.71 -10.78
C PHE A 199 -3.73 -11.26 -10.01
N ILE A 200 -4.50 -12.14 -10.64
CA ILE A 200 -5.62 -12.85 -10.05
C ILE A 200 -5.25 -14.34 -10.08
N PRO A 201 -5.23 -15.04 -8.93
CA PRO A 201 -4.98 -16.48 -8.91
C PRO A 201 -5.95 -17.23 -9.83
N ASN A 202 -5.42 -18.20 -10.56
CA ASN A 202 -6.17 -19.05 -11.51
C ASN A 202 -6.84 -18.31 -12.69
N ALA A 203 -6.59 -17.03 -12.90
CA ALA A 203 -7.02 -16.34 -14.11
C ALA A 203 -6.10 -16.65 -15.31
N ALA A 204 -6.65 -16.68 -16.50
CA ALA A 204 -5.91 -16.96 -17.73
C ALA A 204 -4.89 -15.85 -18.08
N ALA A 205 -5.12 -14.62 -17.62
CA ALA A 205 -4.24 -13.48 -17.88
C ALA A 205 -4.35 -12.45 -16.76
N LYS A 206 -3.32 -11.60 -16.66
CA LYS A 206 -3.34 -10.42 -15.79
C LYS A 206 -4.28 -9.34 -16.34
N ILE A 207 -4.91 -8.58 -15.44
CA ILE A 207 -5.60 -7.35 -15.82
C ILE A 207 -4.57 -6.23 -15.99
N LYS A 208 -4.64 -5.52 -17.10
CA LYS A 208 -3.80 -4.34 -17.37
C LYS A 208 -4.65 -3.09 -17.32
N LEU A 209 -4.21 -2.13 -16.51
CA LEU A 209 -4.79 -0.80 -16.41
C LEU A 209 -3.79 0.22 -16.96
N THR A 210 -4.26 1.10 -17.84
CA THR A 210 -3.44 2.19 -18.38
C THR A 210 -4.18 3.51 -18.22
N ALA A 211 -3.54 4.50 -17.61
CA ALA A 211 -3.96 5.89 -17.68
C ALA A 211 -3.13 6.57 -18.78
N ASP A 212 -3.79 6.93 -19.90
CA ASP A 212 -3.19 7.68 -20.99
C ASP A 212 -3.68 9.12 -20.90
N LEU A 213 -2.78 10.05 -20.53
CA LEU A 213 -3.13 11.45 -20.30
C LEU A 213 -3.11 12.29 -21.58
N MET A 214 -2.74 11.69 -22.71
CA MET A 214 -2.71 12.37 -24.04
C MET A 214 -4.04 12.31 -24.79
N ARG A 215 -4.99 11.50 -24.30
CA ARG A 215 -6.28 11.24 -24.96
C ARG A 215 -7.46 11.91 -24.29
#